data_bdf4de902b241757a9721a032651192c
#
_entry.id   bdf4de902b241757a9721a032651192c
#
_cell.length_a   1.000
_cell.length_b   1.000
_cell.length_c   1.000
_cell.angle_alpha   90.00
_cell.angle_beta   90.00
_cell.angle_gamma   90.00
#
_symmetry.space_group_name_H-M   'P 1'
#
loop_
_entity.id
_entity.type
_entity.pdbx_description
1 polymer ?
#
loop_
_entity_poly.entity_id
_entity_poly.type
_entity_poly.pdbx_seq_one_letter_code
_entity_poly.pdbx_strand_id
1 'polypeptide(L)'
;RPSYALTKNFAGVYILFNQSKNMYYVGQGKQVLNRVNAHFTGKGNGDVYADYKYGDSFTIKMIALENSGFDTLNELERHTIARYNAFSKGYNKTRGNRN
;
A
#
# COMPACT_ATOMS: atom_id res chain seq x y z
N ARG A 1 16.66 17.01 -3.20
CA ARG A 1 17.13 15.69 -2.86
C ARG A 1 15.98 14.70 -2.83
N PRO A 2 16.23 13.51 -3.27
CA PRO A 2 15.14 12.51 -3.33
C PRO A 2 14.45 12.29 -1.98
N SER A 3 15.20 12.36 -0.90
CA SER A 3 14.66 12.08 0.41
C SER A 3 13.62 13.10 0.87
N TYR A 4 13.60 14.28 0.27
CA TYR A 4 12.60 15.27 0.66
C TYR A 4 11.19 14.83 0.32
N ALA A 5 11.02 14.25 -0.84
CA ALA A 5 9.69 13.81 -1.25
C ALA A 5 9.13 12.80 -0.24
N LEU A 6 10.00 12.04 0.40
CA LEU A 6 9.59 10.99 1.32
C LEU A 6 9.34 11.52 2.74
N THR A 7 9.62 12.80 3.01
CA THR A 7 9.38 13.35 4.33
C THR A 7 8.02 14.04 4.45
N LYS A 8 7.33 14.24 3.33
CA LYS A 8 6.01 14.87 3.33
C LYS A 8 4.94 13.82 3.29
N ASN A 9 4.08 13.85 4.30
CA ASN A 9 2.93 12.95 4.33
C ASN A 9 1.79 13.52 3.51
N PHE A 10 0.91 12.64 3.08
CA PHE A 10 -0.28 13.01 2.33
C PHE A 10 -1.30 11.89 2.43
N ALA A 11 -2.56 12.23 2.12
CA ALA A 11 -3.60 11.23 2.03
C ALA A 11 -3.46 10.49 0.70
N GLY A 12 -3.45 9.18 0.74
CA GLY A 12 -3.27 8.42 -0.48
C GLY A 12 -3.36 6.92 -0.27
N VAL A 13 -3.02 6.23 -1.34
CA VAL A 13 -2.98 4.78 -1.39
C VAL A 13 -1.55 4.37 -1.63
N TYR A 14 -1.13 3.28 -0.99
CA TYR A 14 0.21 2.76 -1.20
C TYR A 14 0.12 1.33 -1.72
N ILE A 15 1.13 0.94 -2.48
CA ILE A 15 1.22 -0.36 -3.08
C ILE A 15 2.56 -0.97 -2.67
N LEU A 16 2.52 -2.06 -1.93
CA LEU A 16 3.70 -2.78 -1.48
C LEU A 16 3.82 -4.02 -2.36
N PHE A 17 4.92 -4.13 -3.08
CA PHE A 17 5.12 -5.24 -3.99
C PHE A 17 6.25 -6.13 -3.51
N ASN A 18 5.92 -7.38 -3.20
CA ASN A 18 6.92 -8.40 -2.88
C ASN A 18 7.44 -8.97 -4.20
N GLN A 19 8.64 -8.56 -4.59
CA GLN A 19 9.25 -9.00 -5.85
C GLN A 19 9.58 -10.49 -5.82
N SER A 20 9.90 -11.01 -4.65
CA SER A 20 10.29 -12.41 -4.50
C SER A 20 9.12 -13.36 -4.74
N LYS A 21 7.91 -12.95 -4.31
CA LYS A 21 6.70 -13.78 -4.43
C LYS A 21 5.74 -13.27 -5.49
N ASN A 22 6.01 -12.11 -6.08
CA ASN A 22 5.13 -11.49 -7.07
C ASN A 22 3.73 -11.25 -6.48
N MET A 23 3.69 -10.66 -5.30
CA MET A 23 2.44 -10.40 -4.58
C MET A 23 2.36 -8.95 -4.16
N TYR A 24 1.16 -8.37 -4.25
CA TYR A 24 0.89 -6.98 -3.91
C TYR A 24 0.05 -6.87 -2.64
N TYR A 25 0.33 -5.83 -1.87
CA TYR A 25 -0.57 -5.37 -0.82
C TYR A 25 -0.88 -3.90 -1.09
N VAL A 26 -2.17 -3.55 -1.04
CA VAL A 26 -2.63 -2.19 -1.27
C VAL A 26 -3.33 -1.71 -0.02
N GLY A 27 -2.98 -0.50 0.44
CA GLY A 27 -3.65 0.08 1.59
C GLY A 27 -3.83 1.57 1.41
N GLN A 28 -4.45 2.21 2.38
CA GLN A 28 -4.72 3.63 2.34
C GLN A 28 -4.39 4.28 3.68
N GLY A 29 -4.20 5.59 3.65
CA GLY A 29 -4.02 6.35 4.86
C GLY A 29 -4.12 7.84 4.60
N LYS A 30 -4.54 8.57 5.63
CA LYS A 30 -4.51 10.02 5.58
C LYS A 30 -3.09 10.55 5.71
N GLN A 31 -2.21 9.73 6.27
CA GLN A 31 -0.79 9.99 6.34
C GLN A 31 -0.09 8.73 5.83
N VAL A 32 0.07 8.66 4.51
CA VAL A 32 0.45 7.44 3.85
C VAL A 32 1.82 6.92 4.28
N LEU A 33 2.77 7.81 4.57
CA LEU A 33 4.10 7.37 4.99
C LEU A 33 4.07 6.65 6.33
N ASN A 34 3.20 7.11 7.25
CA ASN A 34 3.05 6.45 8.54
C ASN A 34 2.51 5.04 8.38
N ARG A 35 1.54 4.87 7.48
CA ARG A 35 0.97 3.55 7.24
C ARG A 35 1.97 2.60 6.58
N VAL A 36 2.72 3.09 5.62
CA VAL A 36 3.75 2.27 4.97
C VAL A 36 4.78 1.81 6.02
N ASN A 37 5.26 2.75 6.84
CA ASN A 37 6.22 2.41 7.87
C ASN A 37 5.69 1.35 8.84
N ALA A 38 4.41 1.40 9.16
CA ALA A 38 3.82 0.44 10.09
C ALA A 38 3.95 -1.00 9.56
N HIS A 39 3.82 -1.19 8.27
CA HIS A 39 3.91 -2.55 7.70
C HIS A 39 5.32 -3.13 7.83
N PHE A 40 6.34 -2.30 7.83
CA PHE A 40 7.72 -2.78 7.90
C PHE A 40 8.30 -2.70 9.31
N THR A 41 7.47 -2.32 10.30
CA THR A 41 7.88 -2.31 11.70
C THR A 41 7.01 -3.21 12.57
N GLY A 42 6.19 -4.04 11.94
CA GLY A 42 5.39 -5.04 12.66
C GLY A 42 4.07 -4.55 13.18
N LYS A 43 3.62 -3.36 12.77
CA LYS A 43 2.37 -2.78 13.25
C LYS A 43 1.29 -2.68 12.18
N GLY A 44 1.52 -3.30 11.01
CA GLY A 44 0.56 -3.33 9.94
C GLY A 44 0.18 -4.76 9.58
N ASN A 45 0.21 -5.08 8.29
CA ASN A 45 -0.16 -6.40 7.81
C ASN A 45 0.90 -7.42 8.24
N GLY A 46 0.46 -8.46 8.96
CA GLY A 46 1.38 -9.45 9.50
C GLY A 46 2.08 -10.30 8.44
N ASP A 47 1.38 -10.59 7.34
CA ASP A 47 1.97 -11.42 6.28
C ASP A 47 3.05 -10.65 5.52
N VAL A 48 2.81 -9.35 5.27
CA VAL A 48 3.83 -8.49 4.65
C VAL A 48 5.06 -8.44 5.55
N TYR A 49 4.84 -8.21 6.85
CA TYR A 49 5.95 -8.09 7.78
C TYR A 49 6.74 -9.40 7.87
N ALA A 50 6.04 -10.53 7.92
CA ALA A 50 6.71 -11.83 8.00
C ALA A 50 7.60 -12.06 6.77
N ASP A 51 7.10 -11.76 5.58
CA ASP A 51 7.88 -11.95 4.37
C ASP A 51 9.06 -10.97 4.31
N TYR A 52 8.84 -9.74 4.76
CA TYR A 52 9.92 -8.77 4.83
C TYR A 52 11.03 -9.23 5.78
N LYS A 53 10.66 -9.73 6.95
CA LYS A 53 11.63 -10.23 7.93
C LYS A 53 12.35 -11.47 7.43
N TYR A 54 11.68 -12.27 6.62
CA TYR A 54 12.28 -13.45 6.02
C TYR A 54 13.38 -13.07 5.02
N GLY A 55 13.31 -11.85 4.47
CA GLY A 55 14.30 -11.39 3.52
C GLY A 55 13.78 -11.13 2.12
N ASP A 56 12.46 -11.22 1.93
CA ASP A 56 11.88 -10.94 0.63
C ASP A 56 12.11 -9.47 0.25
N SER A 57 12.26 -9.23 -1.05
CA SER A 57 12.53 -7.90 -1.58
C SER A 57 11.23 -7.19 -1.90
N PHE A 58 11.05 -5.99 -1.33
CA PHE A 58 9.84 -5.18 -1.53
C PHE A 58 10.14 -3.88 -2.24
N THR A 59 9.21 -3.43 -3.08
CA THR A 59 9.19 -2.08 -3.60
C THR A 59 7.91 -1.40 -3.15
N ILE A 60 7.92 -0.08 -3.14
CA ILE A 60 6.82 0.73 -2.63
C ILE A 60 6.45 1.77 -3.66
N LYS A 61 5.14 1.87 -3.95
CA LYS A 61 4.58 2.96 -4.75
C LYS A 61 3.50 3.64 -3.93
N MET A 62 3.30 4.93 -4.19
CA MET A 62 2.26 5.69 -3.50
C MET A 62 1.52 6.54 -4.51
N ILE A 63 0.21 6.68 -4.31
CA ILE A 63 -0.66 7.48 -5.17
C ILE A 63 -1.40 8.44 -4.27
N ALA A 64 -1.17 9.75 -4.46
CA ALA A 64 -1.90 10.75 -3.68
C ALA A 64 -3.37 10.76 -4.12
N LEU A 65 -4.26 10.98 -3.15
CA LEU A 65 -5.68 11.13 -3.46
C LEU A 65 -5.89 12.39 -4.31
N GLU A 66 -5.18 13.44 -3.96
CA GLU A 66 -5.25 14.68 -4.72
C GLU A 66 -4.79 14.42 -6.15
N ASN A 67 -5.63 14.86 -7.10
CA ASN A 67 -5.38 14.70 -8.54
C ASN A 67 -5.39 13.24 -9.01
N SER A 68 -5.91 12.33 -8.19
CA SER A 68 -6.00 10.92 -8.59
C SER A 68 -7.16 10.64 -9.53
N GLY A 69 -8.15 11.54 -9.57
CA GLY A 69 -9.38 11.29 -10.31
C GLY A 69 -10.46 10.62 -9.47
N PHE A 70 -10.16 10.28 -8.24
CA PHE A 70 -11.13 9.68 -7.30
C PHE A 70 -11.46 10.68 -6.20
N ASP A 71 -12.68 10.61 -5.68
CA ASP A 71 -13.14 11.53 -4.64
C ASP A 71 -12.78 11.06 -3.23
N THR A 72 -12.68 9.76 -3.01
CA THR A 72 -12.41 9.23 -1.66
C THR A 72 -11.29 8.21 -1.69
N LEU A 73 -10.64 8.04 -0.53
CA LEU A 73 -9.61 7.03 -0.37
C LEU A 73 -10.18 5.63 -0.60
N ASN A 74 -11.42 5.38 -0.17
CA ASN A 74 -12.01 4.06 -0.36
C ASN A 74 -12.16 3.72 -1.84
N GLU A 75 -12.57 4.69 -2.65
CA GLU A 75 -12.69 4.44 -4.09
C GLU A 75 -11.34 4.19 -4.74
N LEU A 76 -10.36 5.02 -4.41
CA LEU A 76 -9.01 4.87 -4.95
C LEU A 76 -8.41 3.54 -4.54
N GLU A 77 -8.55 3.17 -3.27
CA GLU A 77 -8.01 1.92 -2.79
C GLU A 77 -8.66 0.72 -3.49
N ARG A 78 -9.99 0.74 -3.58
CA ARG A 78 -10.73 -0.36 -4.21
C ARG A 78 -10.32 -0.55 -5.66
N HIS A 79 -10.16 0.55 -6.37
CA HIS A 79 -9.70 0.51 -7.75
C HIS A 79 -8.28 -0.07 -7.85
N THR A 80 -7.43 0.33 -6.92
CA THR A 80 -6.03 -0.09 -6.92
C THR A 80 -5.88 -1.56 -6.56
N ILE A 81 -6.67 -2.05 -5.60
CA ILE A 81 -6.68 -3.47 -5.25
C ILE A 81 -7.02 -4.31 -6.46
N ALA A 82 -8.05 -3.89 -7.21
CA ALA A 82 -8.46 -4.62 -8.40
C ALA A 82 -7.40 -4.56 -9.49
N ARG A 83 -6.80 -3.40 -9.70
CA ARG A 83 -5.81 -3.21 -10.74
C ARG A 83 -4.59 -4.11 -10.55
N TYR A 84 -4.16 -4.28 -9.30
CA TYR A 84 -2.96 -5.08 -9.01
C TYR A 84 -3.27 -6.50 -8.56
N ASN A 85 -4.55 -6.88 -8.57
CA ASN A 85 -4.97 -8.21 -8.12
C ASN A 85 -4.51 -8.51 -6.70
N ALA A 86 -4.52 -7.48 -5.84
CA ALA A 86 -4.00 -7.60 -4.50
C ALA A 86 -4.87 -8.48 -3.60
N PHE A 87 -6.16 -8.58 -3.89
CA PHE A 87 -7.05 -9.48 -3.17
C PHE A 87 -7.02 -10.89 -3.75
N SER A 88 -7.16 -11.00 -5.08
CA SER A 88 -7.30 -12.32 -5.70
C SER A 88 -5.99 -13.10 -5.71
N LYS A 89 -4.84 -12.42 -5.77
CA LYS A 89 -3.54 -13.06 -5.88
C LYS A 89 -2.47 -12.47 -4.96
N GLY A 90 -2.87 -11.62 -4.02
CA GLY A 90 -1.93 -10.91 -3.16
C GLY A 90 -2.26 -11.01 -1.70
N TYR A 91 -1.86 -9.99 -0.96
CA TYR A 91 -1.97 -9.99 0.50
C TYR A 91 -3.30 -9.46 1.04
N ASN A 92 -4.08 -8.75 0.23
CA ASN A 92 -5.30 -8.14 0.72
C ASN A 92 -6.34 -9.20 1.07
N LYS A 93 -7.02 -9.01 2.18
CA LYS A 93 -8.04 -9.95 2.65
C LYS A 93 -9.44 -9.61 2.16
N THR A 94 -9.61 -8.45 1.53
CA THR A 94 -10.88 -8.00 0.96
C THR A 94 -10.62 -7.23 -0.31
N ARG A 95 -11.70 -6.90 -1.01
CA ARG A 95 -11.60 -6.07 -2.23
C ARG A 95 -11.59 -4.58 -1.92
N GLY A 96 -11.58 -4.22 -0.64
CA GLY A 96 -11.61 -2.84 -0.21
C GLY A 96 -12.94 -2.48 0.41
N ASN A 97 -12.95 -1.32 1.10
CA ASN A 97 -14.15 -0.83 1.74
C ASN A 97 -15.15 -0.32 0.73
N ARG A 98 -16.42 -0.50 1.03
CA ARG A 98 -17.47 0.06 0.21
C ARG A 98 -17.70 1.51 0.56
N ASN A 99 -18.17 2.22 -0.40
CA ASN A 99 -18.54 3.64 -0.39
C ASN A 99 -17.37 4.57 -0.50
#